data_7ee24b5451b60e547e52e2c48df5c68d
#
_entry.id   7ee24b5451b60e547e52e2c48df5c68d
#
_cell.length_a   1.000
_cell.length_b   1.000
_cell.length_c   1.000
_cell.angle_alpha   90.00
_cell.angle_beta   90.00
_cell.angle_gamma   90.00
#
_symmetry.space_group_name_H-M   'P 1'
#
loop_
_entity.id
_entity.type
_entity.pdbx_description
1 polymer ?
#
loop_
_entity_poly.entity_id
_entity_poly.type
_entity_poly.pdbx_seq_one_letter_code
_entity_poly.pdbx_strand_id
1 'polypeptide(L)'
;IFFTATTPAGLRVLARSKFASHVFPWDFPWVWSRWLAKLRPKALVVIETELWPNLVAACYQAAVPVILANGRLSEQSVRRYGRFGWVSRPMWGKVSHALMQFDGDAHHAHSLGVPAHAIAEVGSIKLDQPAPQISRERVNQISDWKRGHILVCLMSSHADDDALLVSWALQHSELRLLIVPRHPVRGPE
;
A
#
# COMPACT_ATOMS: atom_id res chain seq x y z
N ILE A 1 20.17 1.88 -7.01
CA ILE A 1 18.96 1.73 -6.17
C ILE A 1 19.11 0.45 -5.36
N PHE A 2 18.75 0.51 -4.09
CA PHE A 2 18.71 -0.63 -3.17
C PHE A 2 17.32 -0.73 -2.57
N PHE A 3 16.73 -1.92 -2.57
CA PHE A 3 15.38 -2.14 -2.08
C PHE A 3 15.36 -2.98 -0.80
N THR A 4 14.36 -2.71 0.04
CA THR A 4 14.03 -3.59 1.17
C THR A 4 12.54 -3.91 1.17
N ALA A 5 12.18 -5.07 1.68
CA ALA A 5 10.78 -5.45 1.90
C ALA A 5 10.64 -6.20 3.23
N THR A 6 9.50 -6.01 3.88
CA THR A 6 9.13 -6.65 5.15
C THR A 6 8.48 -8.01 4.95
N THR A 7 7.89 -8.27 3.77
CA THR A 7 7.10 -9.47 3.50
C THR A 7 7.80 -10.46 2.57
N PRO A 8 7.58 -11.78 2.73
CA PRO A 8 8.10 -12.78 1.79
C PRO A 8 7.60 -12.58 0.35
N ALA A 9 6.38 -12.07 0.17
CA ALA A 9 5.83 -11.75 -1.15
C ALA A 9 6.61 -10.61 -1.82
N GLY A 10 6.87 -9.53 -1.09
CA GLY A 10 7.68 -8.40 -1.57
C GLY A 10 9.10 -8.84 -1.93
N LEU A 11 9.73 -9.69 -1.10
CA LEU A 11 11.06 -10.23 -1.39
C LEU A 11 11.08 -11.08 -2.67
N ARG A 12 10.05 -11.90 -2.92
CA ARG A 12 9.94 -12.67 -4.17
C ARG A 12 9.84 -11.77 -5.41
N VAL A 13 9.13 -10.65 -5.30
CA VAL A 13 9.05 -9.66 -6.37
C VAL A 13 10.42 -9.01 -6.59
N LEU A 14 11.08 -8.58 -5.53
CA LEU A 14 12.40 -7.94 -5.60
C LEU A 14 13.48 -8.89 -6.15
N ALA A 15 13.42 -10.17 -5.82
CA ALA A 15 14.36 -11.18 -6.34
C ALA A 15 14.31 -11.34 -7.87
N ARG A 16 13.18 -10.96 -8.51
CA ARG A 16 13.04 -10.94 -9.97
C ARG A 16 13.54 -9.64 -10.61
N SER A 17 13.85 -8.64 -9.81
CA SER A 17 14.37 -7.36 -10.29
C SER A 17 15.89 -7.43 -10.47
N LYS A 18 16.44 -6.52 -11.27
CA LYS A 18 17.89 -6.33 -11.45
C LYS A 18 18.55 -5.53 -10.31
N PHE A 19 17.80 -5.12 -9.32
CA PHE A 19 18.29 -4.26 -8.24
C PHE A 19 18.72 -5.07 -7.03
N ALA A 20 19.73 -4.59 -6.32
CA ALA A 20 20.11 -5.17 -5.04
C ALA A 20 18.98 -5.01 -4.02
N SER A 21 18.70 -6.07 -3.28
CA SER A 21 17.61 -6.10 -2.31
C SER A 21 17.97 -6.90 -1.07
N HIS A 22 17.28 -6.60 0.02
CA HIS A 22 17.44 -7.29 1.29
C HIS A 22 16.13 -7.31 2.08
N VAL A 23 16.02 -8.21 3.04
CA VAL A 23 14.94 -8.16 4.05
C VAL A 23 15.08 -6.85 4.81
N PHE A 24 13.96 -6.18 5.07
CA PHE A 24 13.95 -5.01 5.95
C PHE A 24 14.40 -5.43 7.35
N PRO A 25 15.47 -4.83 7.90
CA PRO A 25 15.99 -5.23 9.20
C PRO A 25 15.11 -4.70 10.34
N TRP A 26 15.34 -5.23 11.54
CA TRP A 26 14.70 -4.71 12.76
C TRP A 26 15.09 -3.25 13.01
N ASP A 27 14.12 -2.46 13.47
CA ASP A 27 14.29 -1.01 13.66
C ASP A 27 15.13 -0.66 14.91
N PHE A 28 16.40 -1.04 14.89
CA PHE A 28 17.36 -0.68 15.94
C PHE A 28 18.32 0.41 15.46
N PRO A 29 18.68 1.40 16.33
CA PRO A 29 19.53 2.52 15.94
C PRO A 29 20.89 2.10 15.36
N TRP A 30 21.55 1.10 15.98
CA TRP A 30 22.86 0.62 15.53
C TRP A 30 22.81 -0.13 14.21
N VAL A 31 21.69 -0.72 13.86
CA VAL A 31 21.50 -1.35 12.55
C VAL A 31 21.49 -0.28 11.48
N TRP A 32 20.70 0.77 11.66
CA TRP A 32 20.58 1.83 10.67
C TRP A 32 21.85 2.64 10.51
N SER A 33 22.56 2.95 11.60
CA SER A 33 23.85 3.66 11.49
C SER A 33 24.86 2.88 10.64
N ARG A 34 24.94 1.56 10.82
CA ARG A 34 25.82 0.69 10.00
C ARG A 34 25.37 0.64 8.54
N TRP A 35 24.06 0.50 8.30
CA TRP A 35 23.51 0.46 6.95
C TRP A 35 23.75 1.77 6.19
N LEU A 36 23.45 2.90 6.79
CA LEU A 36 23.65 4.21 6.19
C LEU A 36 25.13 4.49 5.90
N ALA A 37 26.03 4.13 6.82
CA ALA A 37 27.47 4.25 6.61
C ALA A 37 27.98 3.40 5.42
N LYS A 38 27.40 2.19 5.24
CA LYS A 38 27.77 1.28 4.15
C LYS A 38 27.15 1.68 2.81
N LEU A 39 25.85 1.98 2.80
CA LEU A 39 25.11 2.25 1.58
C LEU A 39 25.27 3.68 1.08
N ARG A 40 25.52 4.63 1.97
CA ARG A 40 25.65 6.08 1.70
C ARG A 40 24.56 6.58 0.75
N PRO A 41 23.28 6.36 1.07
CA PRO A 41 22.18 6.72 0.19
C PRO A 41 22.07 8.24 0.09
N LYS A 42 21.69 8.74 -1.08
CA LYS A 42 21.38 10.16 -1.28
C LYS A 42 20.00 10.54 -0.76
N ALA A 43 19.10 9.59 -0.67
CA ALA A 43 17.76 9.73 -0.10
C ALA A 43 17.23 8.36 0.33
N LEU A 44 16.33 8.37 1.31
CA LEU A 44 15.46 7.25 1.64
C LEU A 44 14.08 7.52 1.04
N VAL A 45 13.56 6.59 0.24
CA VAL A 45 12.17 6.63 -0.23
C VAL A 45 11.39 5.54 0.49
N VAL A 46 10.36 5.94 1.22
CA VAL A 46 9.42 5.05 1.90
C VAL A 46 8.14 5.00 1.09
N ILE A 47 7.73 3.82 0.69
CA ILE A 47 6.47 3.63 -0.04
C ILE A 47 5.34 3.36 0.94
N GLU A 48 4.21 4.00 0.71
CA GLU A 48 3.06 4.01 1.61
C GLU A 48 3.43 4.61 2.98
N THR A 49 2.91 4.10 4.10
CA THR A 49 3.11 4.77 5.41
C THR A 49 3.97 3.93 6.36
N GLU A 50 4.98 3.23 5.82
CA GLU A 50 5.90 2.36 6.57
C GLU A 50 7.07 3.16 7.19
N LEU A 51 6.74 4.21 7.97
CA LEU A 51 7.72 5.00 8.69
C LEU A 51 8.15 4.29 9.99
N TRP A 52 9.46 4.14 10.14
CA TRP A 52 10.08 3.49 11.29
C TRP A 52 10.90 4.51 12.09
N PRO A 53 10.63 4.71 13.40
CA PRO A 53 11.19 5.83 14.16
C PRO A 53 12.73 5.88 14.19
N ASN A 54 13.38 4.74 14.39
CA ASN A 54 14.84 4.72 14.47
C ASN A 54 15.50 4.89 13.08
N LEU A 55 14.90 4.35 12.02
CA LEU A 55 15.34 4.59 10.64
C LEU A 55 15.26 6.07 10.29
N VAL A 56 14.11 6.71 10.54
CA VAL A 56 13.92 8.14 10.26
C VAL A 56 14.89 8.99 11.07
N ALA A 57 15.09 8.65 12.37
CA ALA A 57 16.05 9.36 13.22
C ALA A 57 17.50 9.21 12.71
N ALA A 58 17.89 8.01 12.29
CA ALA A 58 19.22 7.75 11.75
C ALA A 58 19.45 8.50 10.43
N CYS A 59 18.46 8.51 9.53
CA CYS A 59 18.53 9.30 8.29
C CYS A 59 18.69 10.79 8.57
N TYR A 60 17.92 11.32 9.52
CA TYR A 60 18.05 12.74 9.92
C TYR A 60 19.45 13.06 10.45
N GLN A 61 20.02 12.20 11.31
CA GLN A 61 21.39 12.39 11.84
C GLN A 61 22.46 12.30 10.76
N ALA A 62 22.22 11.47 9.73
CA ALA A 62 23.14 11.30 8.60
C ALA A 62 22.92 12.33 7.46
N ALA A 63 22.03 13.32 7.66
CA ALA A 63 21.61 14.29 6.65
C ALA A 63 21.08 13.63 5.35
N VAL A 64 20.45 12.45 5.47
CA VAL A 64 19.80 11.73 4.38
C VAL A 64 18.32 12.12 4.36
N PRO A 65 17.83 12.79 3.30
CA PRO A 65 16.42 13.19 3.21
C PRO A 65 15.51 11.96 3.15
N VAL A 66 14.39 12.03 3.89
CA VAL A 66 13.34 11.00 3.91
C VAL A 66 12.16 11.48 3.08
N ILE A 67 11.83 10.72 2.06
CA ILE A 67 10.72 10.99 1.14
C ILE A 67 9.66 9.91 1.35
N LEU A 68 8.48 10.31 1.81
CA LEU A 68 7.31 9.44 1.85
C LEU A 68 6.61 9.53 0.49
N ALA A 69 6.54 8.42 -0.23
CA ALA A 69 5.86 8.34 -1.52
C ALA A 69 4.60 7.49 -1.44
N ASN A 70 3.56 7.89 -2.17
CA ASN A 70 2.25 7.25 -2.16
C ASN A 70 1.65 7.15 -0.75
N GLY A 71 1.82 8.20 0.06
CA GLY A 71 1.41 8.25 1.45
C GLY A 71 -0.11 8.16 1.60
N ARG A 72 -0.57 7.33 2.53
CA ARG A 72 -1.98 7.18 2.87
C ARG A 72 -2.15 7.11 4.37
N LEU A 73 -3.05 7.90 4.92
CA LEU A 73 -3.30 8.02 6.36
C LEU A 73 -4.80 8.04 6.65
N SER A 74 -5.31 6.94 7.18
CA SER A 74 -6.69 6.92 7.70
C SER A 74 -6.78 7.67 9.03
N GLU A 75 -7.98 8.16 9.38
CA GLU A 75 -8.24 8.72 10.71
C GLU A 75 -7.84 7.79 11.86
N GLN A 76 -8.05 6.48 11.68
CA GLN A 76 -7.65 5.48 12.67
C GLN A 76 -6.12 5.46 12.85
N SER A 77 -5.37 5.60 11.77
CA SER A 77 -3.91 5.71 11.82
C SER A 77 -3.47 6.98 12.55
N VAL A 78 -4.09 8.12 12.25
CA VAL A 78 -3.82 9.39 12.94
C VAL A 78 -4.09 9.27 14.45
N ARG A 79 -5.24 8.71 14.83
CA ARG A 79 -5.54 8.46 16.26
C ARG A 79 -4.52 7.57 16.93
N ARG A 80 -4.04 6.51 16.22
CA ARG A 80 -2.99 5.61 16.75
C ARG A 80 -1.65 6.33 16.93
N TYR A 81 -1.21 7.09 15.94
CA TYR A 81 0.00 7.92 16.07
C TYR A 81 -0.15 8.98 17.17
N GLY A 82 -1.33 9.58 17.32
CA GLY A 82 -1.60 10.57 18.35
C GLY A 82 -1.45 10.04 19.79
N ARG A 83 -1.76 8.76 20.04
CA ARG A 83 -1.54 8.11 21.35
C ARG A 83 -0.08 8.09 21.78
N PHE A 84 0.84 8.05 20.82
CA PHE A 84 2.28 8.05 21.04
C PHE A 84 2.93 9.31 20.47
N GLY A 85 2.26 10.45 20.64
CA GLY A 85 2.66 11.73 20.02
C GLY A 85 4.09 12.17 20.35
N TRP A 86 4.62 11.78 21.52
CA TRP A 86 6.00 12.05 21.91
C TRP A 86 7.06 11.34 21.03
N VAL A 87 6.70 10.21 20.40
CA VAL A 87 7.55 9.51 19.41
C VAL A 87 7.17 9.91 18.00
N SER A 88 5.87 9.91 17.70
CA SER A 88 5.38 10.08 16.34
C SER A 88 5.61 11.48 15.79
N ARG A 89 5.36 12.54 16.54
CA ARG A 89 5.59 13.91 16.08
C ARG A 89 7.03 14.21 15.67
N PRO A 90 8.05 13.86 16.51
CA PRO A 90 9.44 14.02 16.09
C PRO A 90 9.82 13.18 14.86
N MET A 91 9.19 12.02 14.66
CA MET A 91 9.41 11.20 13.48
C MET A 91 8.82 11.86 12.22
N TRP A 92 7.54 12.23 12.28
CA TRP A 92 6.85 12.89 11.16
C TRP A 92 7.48 14.24 10.79
N GLY A 93 7.92 15.02 11.77
CA GLY A 93 8.61 16.30 11.54
C GLY A 93 9.98 16.19 10.86
N LYS A 94 10.54 14.98 10.74
CA LYS A 94 11.81 14.71 10.03
C LYS A 94 11.60 14.23 8.60
N VAL A 95 10.36 14.06 8.16
CA VAL A 95 10.05 13.75 6.75
C VAL A 95 10.33 14.97 5.90
N SER A 96 11.24 14.81 4.93
CA SER A 96 11.67 15.92 4.06
C SER A 96 10.64 16.25 2.98
N HIS A 97 9.96 15.22 2.45
CA HIS A 97 8.86 15.36 1.50
C HIS A 97 7.82 14.26 1.75
N ALA A 98 6.55 14.63 1.80
CA ALA A 98 5.41 13.73 1.92
C ALA A 98 4.52 13.88 0.67
N LEU A 99 4.61 12.89 -0.23
CA LEU A 99 3.82 12.81 -1.44
C LEU A 99 2.59 11.96 -1.14
N MET A 100 1.47 12.63 -0.87
CA MET A 100 0.25 12.02 -0.37
C MET A 100 -0.73 11.68 -1.50
N GLN A 101 -1.56 10.65 -1.29
CA GLN A 101 -2.50 10.21 -2.33
C GLN A 101 -3.66 11.19 -2.51
N PHE A 102 -4.20 11.72 -1.41
CA PHE A 102 -5.40 12.58 -1.42
C PHE A 102 -5.25 13.72 -0.42
N ASP A 103 -6.03 14.78 -0.60
CA ASP A 103 -6.05 15.95 0.26
C ASP A 103 -6.28 15.61 1.75
N GLY A 104 -7.21 14.69 2.05
CA GLY A 104 -7.41 14.21 3.42
C GLY A 104 -6.17 13.58 4.04
N ASP A 105 -5.39 12.81 3.25
CA ASP A 105 -4.13 12.24 3.70
C ASP A 105 -3.08 13.33 3.96
N ALA A 106 -3.06 14.38 3.14
CA ALA A 106 -2.18 15.53 3.29
C ALA A 106 -2.47 16.30 4.60
N HIS A 107 -3.74 16.56 4.89
CA HIS A 107 -4.17 17.16 6.15
C HIS A 107 -3.76 16.29 7.36
N HIS A 108 -3.91 14.98 7.27
CA HIS A 108 -3.49 14.05 8.30
C HIS A 108 -1.97 14.08 8.53
N ALA A 109 -1.17 14.10 7.47
CA ALA A 109 0.28 14.20 7.57
C ALA A 109 0.71 15.50 8.26
N HIS A 110 0.07 16.63 7.91
CA HIS A 110 0.31 17.91 8.56
C HIS A 110 -0.02 17.87 10.06
N SER A 111 -1.16 17.29 10.43
CA SER A 111 -1.56 17.15 11.84
C SER A 111 -0.58 16.32 12.69
N LEU A 112 0.12 15.37 12.05
CA LEU A 112 1.15 14.55 12.68
C LEU A 112 2.51 15.26 12.80
N GLY A 113 2.70 16.39 12.13
CA GLY A 113 3.88 17.24 12.27
C GLY A 113 4.75 17.39 11.03
N VAL A 114 4.31 16.90 9.86
CA VAL A 114 5.01 17.21 8.59
C VAL A 114 4.80 18.69 8.26
N PRO A 115 5.88 19.45 7.96
CA PRO A 115 5.73 20.85 7.57
C PRO A 115 4.89 21.00 6.30
N ALA A 116 4.00 22.00 6.24
CA ALA A 116 3.09 22.21 5.12
C ALA A 116 3.82 22.32 3.76
N HIS A 117 4.99 22.99 3.73
CA HIS A 117 5.78 23.15 2.51
C HIS A 117 6.43 21.85 2.02
N ALA A 118 6.47 20.82 2.86
CA ALA A 118 7.01 19.49 2.54
C ALA A 118 5.92 18.50 2.06
N ILE A 119 4.65 18.92 2.03
CA ILE A 119 3.53 18.06 1.64
C ILE A 119 3.08 18.43 0.23
N ALA A 120 2.86 17.39 -0.60
CA ALA A 120 2.21 17.52 -1.90
C ALA A 120 1.18 16.40 -2.09
N GLU A 121 0.02 16.73 -2.66
CA GLU A 121 -0.93 15.76 -3.18
C GLU A 121 -0.53 15.37 -4.59
N VAL A 122 -0.35 14.07 -4.83
CA VAL A 122 0.18 13.55 -6.12
C VAL A 122 -0.67 12.42 -6.72
N GLY A 123 -1.74 12.03 -6.04
CA GLY A 123 -2.55 10.88 -6.45
C GLY A 123 -1.92 9.54 -6.08
N SER A 124 -2.59 8.45 -6.46
CA SER A 124 -2.14 7.09 -6.18
C SER A 124 -1.37 6.50 -7.36
N ILE A 125 -0.16 5.98 -7.10
CA ILE A 125 0.66 5.29 -8.11
C ILE A 125 -0.05 4.06 -8.72
N LYS A 126 -1.10 3.56 -8.08
CA LYS A 126 -1.91 2.46 -8.62
C LYS A 126 -2.69 2.87 -9.86
N LEU A 127 -2.97 4.17 -10.02
CA LEU A 127 -3.66 4.72 -11.18
C LEU A 127 -2.75 4.87 -12.41
N ASP A 128 -1.43 4.88 -12.21
CA ASP A 128 -0.43 4.98 -13.28
C ASP A 128 -0.13 3.62 -13.93
N GLN A 129 -0.70 2.54 -13.39
CA GLN A 129 -0.50 1.22 -13.98
C GLN A 129 -1.26 1.11 -15.30
N PRO A 130 -0.62 0.60 -16.36
CA PRO A 130 -1.33 0.35 -17.60
C PRO A 130 -2.46 -0.65 -17.36
N ALA A 131 -3.59 -0.44 -18.01
CA ALA A 131 -4.71 -1.37 -17.94
C ALA A 131 -4.23 -2.80 -18.29
N PRO A 132 -4.60 -3.81 -17.48
CA PRO A 132 -4.19 -5.17 -17.77
C PRO A 132 -4.70 -5.60 -19.14
N GLN A 133 -3.83 -6.24 -19.93
CA GLN A 133 -4.24 -6.81 -21.19
C GLN A 133 -5.15 -8.01 -20.92
N ILE A 134 -6.43 -7.85 -21.24
CA ILE A 134 -7.41 -8.91 -21.10
C ILE A 134 -7.39 -9.75 -22.37
N SER A 135 -7.20 -11.07 -22.26
CA SER A 135 -7.27 -11.94 -23.41
C SER A 135 -8.71 -11.98 -23.97
N ARG A 136 -8.86 -11.87 -25.26
CA ARG A 136 -10.17 -11.98 -25.92
C ARG A 136 -10.86 -13.30 -25.61
N GLU A 137 -10.09 -14.37 -25.45
CA GLU A 137 -10.59 -15.67 -25.06
C GLU A 137 -11.32 -15.66 -23.73
N ARG A 138 -10.74 -15.02 -22.68
CA ARG A 138 -11.41 -14.88 -21.38
C ARG A 138 -12.66 -14.01 -21.44
N VAL A 139 -12.64 -12.95 -22.25
CA VAL A 139 -13.83 -12.14 -22.47
C VAL A 139 -14.94 -12.96 -23.10
N ASN A 140 -14.63 -13.75 -24.11
CA ASN A 140 -15.58 -14.63 -24.79
C ASN A 140 -16.14 -15.69 -23.83
N GLN A 141 -15.27 -16.35 -23.04
CA GLN A 141 -15.71 -17.34 -22.04
C GLN A 141 -16.73 -16.76 -21.04
N ILE A 142 -16.48 -15.54 -20.53
CA ILE A 142 -17.44 -14.89 -19.63
C ILE A 142 -18.71 -14.49 -20.38
N SER A 143 -18.60 -14.00 -21.60
CA SER A 143 -19.73 -13.65 -22.45
C SER A 143 -20.64 -14.85 -22.75
N ASP A 144 -20.02 -15.98 -23.12
CA ASP A 144 -20.72 -17.23 -23.42
C ASP A 144 -21.38 -17.81 -22.15
N TRP A 145 -20.69 -17.74 -21.02
CA TRP A 145 -21.25 -18.17 -19.74
C TRP A 145 -22.43 -17.30 -19.31
N LYS A 146 -22.33 -15.99 -19.52
CA LYS A 146 -23.39 -15.02 -19.20
C LYS A 146 -24.68 -15.30 -20.01
N ARG A 147 -24.61 -15.71 -21.28
CA ARG A 147 -25.74 -16.11 -22.14
C ARG A 147 -26.93 -15.16 -22.11
N GLY A 148 -26.70 -13.87 -22.19
CA GLY A 148 -27.77 -12.85 -22.18
C GLY A 148 -28.30 -12.46 -20.81
N HIS A 149 -27.93 -13.15 -19.73
CA HIS A 149 -28.28 -12.76 -18.35
C HIS A 149 -27.55 -11.47 -17.93
N ILE A 150 -28.09 -10.79 -16.94
CA ILE A 150 -27.41 -9.67 -16.29
C ILE A 150 -26.27 -10.23 -15.44
N LEU A 151 -25.04 -9.75 -15.64
CA LEU A 151 -23.90 -10.16 -14.83
C LEU A 151 -23.73 -9.21 -13.63
N VAL A 152 -23.82 -9.78 -12.44
CA VAL A 152 -23.48 -9.10 -11.18
C VAL A 152 -22.13 -9.63 -10.71
N CYS A 153 -21.17 -8.71 -10.51
CA CYS A 153 -19.82 -9.05 -10.03
C CYS A 153 -19.64 -8.58 -8.59
N LEU A 154 -19.40 -9.51 -7.67
CA LEU A 154 -18.98 -9.21 -6.31
C LEU A 154 -17.46 -9.37 -6.20
N MET A 155 -16.75 -8.28 -6.00
CA MET A 155 -15.29 -8.28 -5.97
C MET A 155 -14.75 -8.03 -4.57
N SER A 156 -13.67 -8.74 -4.20
CA SER A 156 -13.01 -8.60 -2.89
C SER A 156 -13.93 -8.95 -1.71
N SER A 157 -14.80 -9.94 -1.90
CA SER A 157 -15.86 -10.31 -0.96
C SER A 157 -15.34 -11.06 0.29
N HIS A 158 -16.12 -10.97 1.34
CA HIS A 158 -16.00 -11.77 2.57
C HIS A 158 -17.13 -12.81 2.62
N ALA A 159 -17.01 -13.82 3.51
CA ALA A 159 -17.95 -14.94 3.59
C ALA A 159 -19.40 -14.49 3.81
N ASP A 160 -19.63 -13.51 4.68
CA ASP A 160 -20.95 -12.99 4.98
C ASP A 160 -21.60 -12.28 3.78
N ASP A 161 -20.78 -11.54 3.00
CA ASP A 161 -21.22 -10.87 1.78
C ASP A 161 -21.64 -11.91 0.72
N ASP A 162 -20.86 -13.00 0.58
CA ASP A 162 -21.13 -14.07 -0.37
C ASP A 162 -22.45 -14.75 -0.08
N ALA A 163 -22.69 -15.15 1.17
CA ALA A 163 -23.92 -15.83 1.58
C ALA A 163 -25.18 -14.97 1.31
N LEU A 164 -25.08 -13.66 1.60
CA LEU A 164 -26.18 -12.73 1.35
C LEU A 164 -26.48 -12.60 -0.14
N LEU A 165 -25.45 -12.40 -0.96
CA LEU A 165 -25.65 -12.20 -2.41
C LEU A 165 -26.01 -13.47 -3.14
N VAL A 166 -25.51 -14.63 -2.72
CA VAL A 166 -25.96 -15.92 -3.28
C VAL A 166 -27.45 -16.14 -2.99
N SER A 167 -27.88 -15.95 -1.76
CA SER A 167 -29.31 -16.11 -1.39
C SER A 167 -30.23 -15.16 -2.16
N TRP A 168 -29.77 -13.94 -2.43
CA TRP A 168 -30.48 -12.97 -3.25
C TRP A 168 -30.49 -13.37 -4.72
N ALA A 169 -29.35 -13.74 -5.29
CA ALA A 169 -29.24 -14.10 -6.70
C ALA A 169 -30.04 -15.34 -7.08
N LEU A 170 -30.21 -16.30 -6.16
CA LEU A 170 -31.05 -17.48 -6.37
C LEU A 170 -32.56 -17.17 -6.58
N GLN A 171 -33.00 -15.98 -6.17
CA GLN A 171 -34.38 -15.52 -6.37
C GLN A 171 -34.54 -14.79 -7.73
N HIS A 172 -33.49 -14.60 -8.51
CA HIS A 172 -33.47 -13.80 -9.73
C HIS A 172 -32.88 -14.61 -10.89
N SER A 173 -33.72 -15.32 -11.60
CA SER A 173 -33.29 -16.22 -12.70
C SER A 173 -32.63 -15.51 -13.88
N GLU A 174 -32.88 -14.21 -14.03
CA GLU A 174 -32.28 -13.34 -15.04
C GLU A 174 -30.82 -12.95 -14.74
N LEU A 175 -30.31 -13.30 -13.53
CA LEU A 175 -28.96 -12.93 -13.11
C LEU A 175 -27.95 -14.07 -13.26
N ARG A 176 -26.70 -13.67 -13.43
CA ARG A 176 -25.50 -14.50 -13.21
C ARG A 176 -24.62 -13.78 -12.20
N LEU A 177 -24.26 -14.48 -11.13
CA LEU A 177 -23.42 -13.95 -10.08
C LEU A 177 -21.97 -14.46 -10.25
N LEU A 178 -21.03 -13.53 -10.36
CA LEU A 178 -19.59 -13.80 -10.36
C LEU A 178 -18.98 -13.31 -9.05
N ILE A 179 -18.50 -14.23 -8.23
CA ILE A 179 -17.86 -13.89 -6.96
C ILE A 179 -16.36 -13.99 -7.12
N VAL A 180 -15.65 -12.92 -6.75
CA VAL A 180 -14.18 -12.85 -6.69
C VAL A 180 -13.79 -12.59 -5.24
N PRO A 181 -13.51 -13.65 -4.44
CA PRO A 181 -13.24 -13.50 -3.02
C PRO A 181 -11.93 -12.75 -2.78
N ARG A 182 -11.86 -12.04 -1.65
CA ARG A 182 -10.66 -11.31 -1.22
C ARG A 182 -9.44 -12.24 -1.06
N HIS A 183 -9.68 -13.47 -0.62
CA HIS A 183 -8.66 -14.50 -0.46
C HIS A 183 -8.88 -15.63 -1.45
N PRO A 184 -7.98 -15.84 -2.43
CA PRO A 184 -8.15 -16.85 -3.49
C PRO A 184 -8.35 -18.28 -2.99
N VAL A 185 -7.90 -18.61 -1.78
CA VAL A 185 -8.10 -19.92 -1.14
C VAL A 185 -9.58 -20.26 -0.95
N ARG A 186 -10.47 -19.28 -0.93
CA ARG A 186 -11.93 -19.45 -0.82
C ARG A 186 -12.62 -19.71 -2.16
N GLY A 187 -11.90 -19.67 -3.27
CA GLY A 187 -12.48 -19.89 -4.59
C GLY A 187 -13.16 -21.25 -4.80
N PRO A 188 -12.71 -22.34 -4.13
CA PRO A 188 -13.36 -23.66 -4.19
C PRO A 188 -14.61 -23.80 -3.29
N GLU A 189 -14.86 -22.89 -2.36
CA GLU A 189 -16.05 -22.90 -1.46
C GLU A 189 -17.31 -22.50 -2.22
#